data_dcf3e981012508deaf340197acadaa02
#
_entry.id   dcf3e981012508deaf340197acadaa02
#
_cell.length_a   1.000
_cell.length_b   1.000
_cell.length_c   1.000
_cell.angle_alpha   90.00
_cell.angle_beta   90.00
_cell.angle_gamma   90.00
#
_symmetry.space_group_name_H-M   'P 1'
#
loop_
_entity.id
_entity.type
_entity.pdbx_description
1 polymer ?
#
loop_
_entity_poly.entity_id
_entity_poly.type
_entity_poly.pdbx_seq_one_letter_code
_entity_poly.pdbx_strand_id
1 'polypeptide(L)'
;MRHGAYIRGGVITSSHCVIGHCSEIKNSYLGHHAKAAHFAYVGDSVFGSRVNLGAGVRCANFRLDGKTIFFHHSGERYDTKRKKLGAFLGRGVSVGCNTVLNPGCYVASATKILPNQTIY
;
A
#
# COMPACT_ATOMS: atom_id res chain seq x y z
N MET A 1 -2.29 -2.32 17.05
CA MET A 1 -3.46 -1.57 16.57
C MET A 1 -3.72 -0.40 17.49
N ARG A 2 -3.93 0.78 16.92
CA ARG A 2 -4.13 2.00 17.73
C ARG A 2 -5.55 2.51 17.58
N HIS A 3 -5.89 3.54 18.38
CA HIS A 3 -7.23 4.12 18.42
C HIS A 3 -7.68 4.63 17.06
N GLY A 4 -8.92 4.32 16.67
CA GLY A 4 -9.51 4.76 15.41
C GLY A 4 -9.07 3.98 14.17
N ALA A 5 -8.25 2.94 14.32
CA ALA A 5 -7.88 2.08 13.20
C ALA A 5 -9.10 1.27 12.74
N TYR A 6 -9.31 1.20 11.42
CA TYR A 6 -10.40 0.42 10.84
C TYR A 6 -9.83 -0.72 10.00
N ILE A 7 -9.97 -1.94 10.51
CA ILE A 7 -9.52 -3.15 9.82
C ILE A 7 -10.73 -3.82 9.19
N ARG A 8 -10.74 -3.87 7.87
CA ARG A 8 -11.79 -4.54 7.10
C ARG A 8 -11.40 -5.98 6.83
N GLY A 9 -12.24 -6.71 6.08
CA GLY A 9 -11.99 -8.12 5.79
C GLY A 9 -10.74 -8.39 4.94
N GLY A 10 -10.19 -9.58 5.08
CA GLY A 10 -9.08 -10.06 4.25
C GLY A 10 -7.72 -9.48 4.62
N VAL A 11 -7.51 -9.00 5.84
CA VAL A 11 -6.23 -8.47 6.27
C VAL A 11 -5.42 -9.53 7.01
N ILE A 12 -4.18 -9.71 6.58
CA ILE A 12 -3.20 -10.57 7.25
C ILE A 12 -2.00 -9.69 7.62
N THR A 13 -1.65 -9.68 8.88
CA THR A 13 -0.43 -9.00 9.33
C THR A 13 0.55 -10.02 9.90
N SER A 14 1.83 -9.81 9.64
CA SER A 14 2.88 -10.49 10.33
C SER A 14 3.15 -9.80 11.69
N SER A 15 4.24 -10.09 12.35
CA SER A 15 4.48 -9.62 13.72
C SER A 15 4.89 -8.15 13.78
N HIS A 16 4.56 -7.48 14.89
CA HIS A 16 4.99 -6.13 15.23
C HIS A 16 4.55 -5.05 14.23
N CYS A 17 3.46 -5.27 13.49
CA CYS A 17 2.90 -4.24 12.63
C CYS A 17 2.20 -3.17 13.46
N VAL A 18 2.22 -1.94 12.95
CA VAL A 18 1.47 -0.83 13.54
C VAL A 18 0.42 -0.36 12.54
N ILE A 19 -0.84 -0.47 12.92
CA ILE A 19 -1.96 0.15 12.22
C ILE A 19 -2.47 1.21 13.16
N GLY A 20 -2.29 2.46 12.76
CA GLY A 20 -2.45 3.58 13.66
C GLY A 20 -3.74 4.36 13.48
N HIS A 21 -3.75 5.57 14.05
CA HIS A 21 -4.94 6.40 14.16
C HIS A 21 -5.55 6.71 12.79
N CYS A 22 -6.84 6.42 12.66
CA CYS A 22 -7.63 6.67 11.46
C CYS A 22 -7.03 6.08 10.17
N SER A 23 -6.26 5.01 10.28
CA SER A 23 -5.82 4.23 9.13
C SER A 23 -6.82 3.14 8.82
N GLU A 24 -7.09 2.94 7.53
CA GLU A 24 -8.01 1.90 7.05
C GLU A 24 -7.24 0.89 6.23
N ILE A 25 -7.38 -0.39 6.56
CA ILE A 25 -6.73 -1.50 5.86
C ILE A 25 -7.79 -2.49 5.37
N LYS A 26 -7.66 -2.93 4.14
CA LYS A 26 -8.61 -3.85 3.52
C LYS A 26 -7.89 -4.82 2.61
N ASN A 27 -8.18 -6.10 2.75
CA ASN A 27 -7.75 -7.18 1.82
C ASN A 27 -6.26 -7.07 1.45
N SER A 28 -5.39 -6.99 2.48
CA SER A 28 -3.96 -6.69 2.30
C SER A 28 -3.11 -7.56 3.20
N TYR A 29 -1.86 -7.76 2.79
CA TYR A 29 -0.84 -8.40 3.60
C TYR A 29 0.21 -7.37 4.02
N LEU A 30 0.53 -7.33 5.31
CA LEU A 30 1.57 -6.48 5.88
C LEU A 30 2.65 -7.34 6.50
N GLY A 31 3.87 -7.25 5.98
CA GLY A 31 5.04 -7.96 6.49
C GLY A 31 5.47 -7.49 7.87
N HIS A 32 6.47 -8.15 8.44
CA HIS A 32 6.96 -7.85 9.79
C HIS A 32 7.33 -6.36 9.93
N HIS A 33 6.94 -5.75 11.05
CA HIS A 33 7.26 -4.36 11.38
C HIS A 33 6.74 -3.32 10.37
N ALA A 34 5.81 -3.68 9.50
CA ALA A 34 5.18 -2.70 8.61
C ALA A 34 4.33 -1.71 9.41
N LYS A 35 4.33 -0.45 8.98
CA LYS A 35 3.65 0.63 9.69
C LYS A 35 2.78 1.47 8.76
N ALA A 36 1.50 1.56 9.09
CA ALA A 36 0.53 2.48 8.51
C ALA A 36 -0.05 3.31 9.66
N ALA A 37 0.75 4.24 10.21
CA ALA A 37 0.54 4.76 11.54
C ALA A 37 -0.47 5.91 11.62
N HIS A 38 -0.68 6.69 10.55
CA HIS A 38 -1.53 7.87 10.59
C HIS A 38 -2.28 8.11 9.30
N PHE A 39 -3.60 8.11 9.36
CA PHE A 39 -4.48 8.50 8.26
C PHE A 39 -4.16 7.83 6.92
N ALA A 40 -3.66 6.61 6.94
CA ALA A 40 -3.32 5.89 5.73
C ALA A 40 -4.50 5.07 5.23
N TYR A 41 -4.59 4.91 3.90
CA TYR A 41 -5.49 3.95 3.28
C TYR A 41 -4.68 2.87 2.57
N VAL A 42 -4.90 1.61 2.92
CA VAL A 42 -4.23 0.46 2.31
C VAL A 42 -5.29 -0.51 1.82
N GLY A 43 -5.54 -0.52 0.53
CA GLY A 43 -6.51 -1.42 -0.09
C GLY A 43 -5.84 -2.39 -1.04
N ASP A 44 -6.14 -3.68 -0.91
CA ASP A 44 -5.73 -4.73 -1.85
C ASP A 44 -4.22 -4.70 -2.17
N SER A 45 -3.39 -4.56 -1.15
CA SER A 45 -1.96 -4.32 -1.28
C SER A 45 -1.12 -5.39 -0.59
N VAL A 46 0.15 -5.47 -0.99
CA VAL A 46 1.12 -6.39 -0.38
C VAL A 46 2.35 -5.60 0.03
N PHE A 47 2.67 -5.63 1.31
CA PHE A 47 3.82 -4.95 1.87
C PHE A 47 4.85 -5.96 2.38
N GLY A 48 6.08 -5.82 1.93
CA GLY A 48 7.21 -6.49 2.53
C GLY A 48 7.48 -6.03 3.95
N SER A 49 8.44 -6.65 4.60
CA SER A 49 8.81 -6.30 5.97
C SER A 49 9.35 -4.87 6.05
N ARG A 50 9.11 -4.20 7.16
CA ARG A 50 9.65 -2.87 7.49
C ARG A 50 9.24 -1.77 6.51
N VAL A 51 8.12 -1.91 5.83
CA VAL A 51 7.52 -0.82 5.07
C VAL A 51 6.98 0.22 6.04
N ASN A 52 7.25 1.49 5.77
CA ASN A 52 6.72 2.58 6.57
C ASN A 52 5.97 3.58 5.69
N LEU A 53 4.71 3.78 5.99
CA LEU A 53 3.89 4.79 5.32
C LEU A 53 3.84 6.05 6.18
N GLY A 54 4.23 7.18 5.61
CA GLY A 54 4.01 8.49 6.21
C GLY A 54 2.53 8.82 6.33
N ALA A 55 2.21 9.85 7.10
CA ALA A 55 0.82 10.25 7.32
C ALA A 55 0.12 10.59 6.00
N GLY A 56 -1.11 10.12 5.86
CA GLY A 56 -1.94 10.44 4.69
C GLY A 56 -1.58 9.70 3.41
N VAL A 57 -0.70 8.72 3.44
CA VAL A 57 -0.39 7.89 2.26
C VAL A 57 -1.63 7.09 1.87
N ARG A 58 -1.89 7.01 0.58
CA ARG A 58 -3.02 6.24 0.04
C ARG A 58 -2.53 5.25 -1.00
N CYS A 59 -2.82 3.98 -0.76
CA CYS A 59 -2.68 2.93 -1.77
C CYS A 59 -4.01 2.84 -2.53
N ALA A 60 -4.14 3.62 -3.60
CA ALA A 60 -5.33 3.59 -4.44
C ALA A 60 -5.47 2.22 -5.08
N ASN A 61 -6.68 1.69 -5.08
CA ASN A 61 -6.94 0.30 -5.51
C ASN A 61 -7.96 0.18 -6.64
N PHE A 62 -8.39 1.30 -7.20
CA PHE A 62 -9.40 1.31 -8.25
C PHE A 62 -9.06 2.38 -9.29
N ARG A 63 -9.12 2.02 -10.58
CA ARG A 63 -8.86 2.96 -11.66
C ARG A 63 -10.06 3.88 -11.89
N LEU A 64 -9.79 5.12 -12.25
CA LEU A 64 -10.84 6.10 -12.54
C LEU A 64 -11.72 5.70 -13.73
N ASP A 65 -11.14 4.98 -14.71
CA ASP A 65 -11.89 4.50 -15.88
C ASP A 65 -12.63 3.17 -15.63
N GLY A 66 -12.48 2.58 -14.43
CA GLY A 66 -13.15 1.34 -14.06
C GLY A 66 -12.65 0.08 -14.76
N LYS A 67 -11.57 0.19 -15.54
CA LYS A 67 -11.00 -0.97 -16.26
C LYS A 67 -10.15 -1.82 -15.33
N THR A 68 -9.72 -2.99 -15.83
CA THR A 68 -8.82 -3.88 -15.10
C THR A 68 -7.45 -3.23 -14.92
N ILE A 69 -6.78 -3.62 -13.84
CA ILE A 69 -5.51 -3.04 -13.44
C ILE A 69 -4.37 -3.85 -14.05
N PHE A 70 -3.38 -3.16 -14.59
CA PHE A 70 -2.17 -3.77 -15.11
C PHE A 70 -1.05 -3.67 -14.08
N PHE A 71 -0.22 -4.71 -14.04
CA PHE A 71 1.01 -4.74 -13.27
C PHE A 71 2.20 -4.70 -14.23
N HIS A 72 3.14 -3.80 -13.98
CA HIS A 72 4.34 -3.66 -14.80
C HIS A 72 5.57 -4.10 -14.02
N HIS A 73 6.35 -5.00 -14.58
CA HIS A 73 7.59 -5.44 -13.96
C HIS A 73 8.59 -5.87 -15.04
N SER A 74 9.84 -5.43 -14.91
CA SER A 74 10.94 -5.79 -15.84
C SER A 74 10.60 -5.54 -17.31
N GLY A 75 9.92 -4.42 -17.59
CA GLY A 75 9.53 -4.05 -18.95
C GLY A 75 8.33 -4.82 -19.50
N GLU A 76 7.78 -5.75 -18.74
CA GLU A 76 6.60 -6.51 -19.13
C GLU A 76 5.34 -5.95 -18.47
N ARG A 77 4.22 -6.14 -19.14
CA ARG A 77 2.90 -5.68 -18.71
C ARG A 77 1.98 -6.87 -18.54
N TYR A 78 1.43 -7.04 -17.35
CA TYR A 78 0.52 -8.13 -17.02
C TYR A 78 -0.88 -7.59 -16.75
N ASP A 79 -1.89 -8.11 -17.43
CA ASP A 79 -3.28 -7.83 -17.09
C ASP A 79 -3.66 -8.70 -15.88
N THR A 80 -3.90 -8.07 -14.75
CA THR A 80 -4.25 -8.77 -13.51
C THR A 80 -5.66 -9.35 -13.52
N LYS A 81 -6.48 -8.98 -14.50
CA LYS A 81 -7.90 -9.32 -14.55
C LYS A 81 -8.70 -8.81 -13.34
N ARG A 82 -8.12 -7.93 -12.55
CA ARG A 82 -8.73 -7.39 -11.34
C ARG A 82 -9.10 -5.93 -11.52
N LYS A 83 -10.24 -5.56 -10.95
CA LYS A 83 -10.66 -4.16 -10.85
C LYS A 83 -10.26 -3.51 -9.55
N LYS A 84 -9.85 -4.31 -8.56
CA LYS A 84 -9.35 -3.84 -7.26
C LYS A 84 -7.97 -4.43 -7.02
N LEU A 85 -6.96 -3.58 -7.02
CA LEU A 85 -5.58 -3.94 -6.72
C LEU A 85 -4.81 -2.69 -6.32
N GLY A 86 -4.10 -2.76 -5.20
CA GLY A 86 -3.32 -1.64 -4.68
C GLY A 86 -1.85 -1.73 -5.04
N ALA A 87 -0.99 -1.43 -4.07
CA ALA A 87 0.45 -1.32 -4.25
C ALA A 87 1.19 -2.58 -3.80
N PHE A 88 2.31 -2.85 -4.47
CA PHE A 88 3.28 -3.87 -4.05
C PHE A 88 4.54 -3.16 -3.61
N LEU A 89 4.81 -3.17 -2.31
CA LEU A 89 5.96 -2.48 -1.73
C LEU A 89 6.98 -3.49 -1.22
N GLY A 90 8.19 -3.39 -1.71
CA GLY A 90 9.29 -4.24 -1.30
C GLY A 90 9.73 -3.94 0.13
N ARG A 91 10.59 -4.81 0.67
CA ARG A 91 11.11 -4.68 2.03
C ARG A 91 11.77 -3.32 2.25
N GLY A 92 11.48 -2.67 3.38
CA GLY A 92 12.14 -1.45 3.79
C GLY A 92 11.75 -0.19 3.00
N VAL A 93 10.72 -0.26 2.17
CA VAL A 93 10.22 0.93 1.48
C VAL A 93 9.69 1.93 2.49
N SER A 94 10.08 3.19 2.33
CA SER A 94 9.56 4.31 3.11
C SER A 94 8.85 5.30 2.20
N VAL A 95 7.61 5.62 2.51
CA VAL A 95 6.79 6.49 1.69
C VAL A 95 6.49 7.77 2.45
N GLY A 96 6.84 8.91 1.86
CA GLY A 96 6.62 10.23 2.45
C GLY A 96 5.14 10.59 2.53
N CYS A 97 4.81 11.53 3.43
CA CYS A 97 3.42 11.93 3.71
C CYS A 97 2.66 12.34 2.45
N ASN A 98 1.37 12.06 2.43
CA ASN A 98 0.42 12.46 1.38
C ASN A 98 0.75 11.92 -0.02
N THR A 99 1.60 10.92 -0.13
CA THR A 99 1.89 10.26 -1.40
C THR A 99 0.73 9.36 -1.81
N VAL A 100 0.41 9.35 -3.10
CA VAL A 100 -0.57 8.44 -3.70
C VAL A 100 0.18 7.36 -4.47
N LEU A 101 -0.07 6.12 -4.10
CA LEU A 101 0.41 4.95 -4.82
C LEU A 101 -0.72 4.45 -5.72
N ASN A 102 -0.57 4.58 -7.03
CA ASN A 102 -1.62 4.22 -7.97
C ASN A 102 -1.83 2.71 -8.08
N PRO A 103 -3.02 2.29 -8.52
CA PRO A 103 -3.36 0.86 -8.58
C PRO A 103 -2.34 0.04 -9.37
N GLY A 104 -1.87 -1.03 -8.76
CA GLY A 104 -0.93 -1.95 -9.40
C GLY A 104 0.52 -1.49 -9.41
N CYS A 105 0.88 -0.38 -8.76
CA CYS A 105 2.26 0.08 -8.73
C CYS A 105 3.15 -0.87 -7.93
N TYR A 106 4.39 -0.97 -8.35
CA TYR A 106 5.44 -1.74 -7.67
C TYR A 106 6.58 -0.80 -7.26
N VAL A 107 7.01 -0.92 -6.02
CA VAL A 107 8.14 -0.15 -5.49
C VAL A 107 9.20 -1.12 -4.97
N ALA A 108 10.40 -1.04 -5.54
CA ALA A 108 11.51 -1.92 -5.19
C ALA A 108 11.96 -1.72 -3.74
N SER A 109 12.53 -2.78 -3.16
CA SER A 109 13.01 -2.78 -1.77
C SER A 109 13.94 -1.61 -1.47
N ALA A 110 13.84 -1.08 -0.26
CA ALA A 110 14.65 0.01 0.28
C ALA A 110 14.48 1.37 -0.43
N THR A 111 13.49 1.51 -1.31
CA THR A 111 13.20 2.79 -1.97
C THR A 111 12.61 3.77 -0.97
N LYS A 112 13.06 5.02 -1.06
CA LYS A 112 12.51 6.14 -0.29
C LYS A 112 11.77 7.08 -1.24
N ILE A 113 10.50 7.31 -0.98
CA ILE A 113 9.64 8.19 -1.79
C ILE A 113 9.42 9.47 -1.00
N LEU A 114 9.71 10.62 -1.64
CA LEU A 114 9.51 11.93 -1.02
C LEU A 114 8.01 12.21 -0.84
N PRO A 115 7.67 13.12 0.09
CA PRO A 115 6.26 13.51 0.30
C PRO A 115 5.60 14.09 -0.94
N ASN A 116 4.27 14.00 -0.99
CA ASN A 116 3.42 14.60 -2.02
C ASN A 116 3.74 14.12 -3.44
N GLN A 117 4.12 12.85 -3.58
CA GLN A 117 4.37 12.24 -4.88
C GLN A 117 3.15 11.45 -5.36
N THR A 118 3.10 11.21 -6.66
CA THR A 118 2.19 10.23 -7.26
C THR A 118 3.04 9.17 -7.94
N ILE A 119 2.88 7.92 -7.54
CA ILE A 119 3.65 6.80 -8.08
C ILE A 119 2.75 5.96 -8.96
N TYR A 120 3.19 5.72 -10.17
CA TYR A 120 2.46 4.95 -11.17
C TYR A 120 2.94 3.52 -11.28
#